data_8c0d60126106aa09430bf077ee89919e
#
_entry.id   8c0d60126106aa09430bf077ee89919e
#
_cell.length_a   1.000
_cell.length_b   1.000
_cell.length_c   1.000
_cell.angle_alpha   90.00
_cell.angle_beta   90.00
_cell.angle_gamma   90.00
#
_symmetry.space_group_name_H-M   'P 1'
#
loop_
_entity.id
_entity.type
_entity.pdbx_description
1 polymer ?
#
loop_
_entity_poly.entity_id
_entity_poly.type
_entity_poly.pdbx_seq_one_letter_code
_entity_poly.pdbx_strand_id
1 'polypeptide(L)'
;MNKVLSSFLILVCALTKVGAQTILPAQKAVLNKYQDSLVLSASKLFNATGNTERFDQNAKFIKTLVGALKTPHSFNYGFDSLKMISVVESPDHAFRIFSWYVPADDGTYRFFGTIQLSTKDGKLKLYPLIDGTAEISDPNMITTNKNWYGARYYEIVPLLVNGSNPFYALLGWKGNNKKTSKKVIDILSFVNEGIEFGKPVFQDSVGIAAKNRIVFEYNKLNSMTLRLDKAEGMIVFDHLAPFDPNMAGNFEYYASDSSFDGYRLIGNKLKLMENIELKNPPSALDDFYVDPKMKNPPVTKKF
;
A
#
# COMPACT_ATOMS: atom_id res chain seq x y z
N MET A 1 -43.75 -4.30 -61.44
CA MET A 1 -43.37 -3.09 -60.64
C MET A 1 -43.59 -3.38 -59.16
N ASN A 2 -42.59 -3.92 -58.49
CA ASN A 2 -42.65 -4.23 -57.07
C ASN A 2 -41.76 -3.23 -56.34
N LYS A 3 -42.38 -2.38 -55.52
CA LYS A 3 -41.67 -1.46 -54.63
C LYS A 3 -41.25 -2.21 -53.37
N VAL A 4 -39.95 -2.41 -53.17
CA VAL A 4 -39.37 -2.92 -51.92
C VAL A 4 -39.24 -1.75 -50.94
N LEU A 5 -40.03 -1.81 -49.87
CA LEU A 5 -39.97 -0.85 -48.76
C LEU A 5 -38.86 -1.29 -47.81
N SER A 6 -37.72 -0.59 -47.82
CA SER A 6 -36.62 -0.84 -46.90
C SER A 6 -36.90 -0.14 -45.56
N SER A 7 -37.26 -0.93 -44.54
CA SER A 7 -37.43 -0.42 -43.17
C SER A 7 -36.04 -0.27 -42.49
N PHE A 8 -35.63 0.96 -42.31
CA PHE A 8 -34.41 1.32 -41.57
C PHE A 8 -34.74 1.26 -40.07
N LEU A 9 -34.32 0.16 -39.41
CA LEU A 9 -34.45 0.01 -37.96
C LEU A 9 -33.31 0.80 -37.28
N ILE A 10 -33.61 1.99 -36.76
CA ILE A 10 -32.67 2.78 -35.97
C ILE A 10 -32.60 2.16 -34.57
N LEU A 11 -31.53 1.41 -34.31
CA LEU A 11 -31.20 0.91 -32.97
C LEU A 11 -30.65 2.06 -32.11
N VAL A 12 -31.50 2.69 -31.32
CA VAL A 12 -31.10 3.68 -30.31
C VAL A 12 -30.40 2.93 -29.17
N CYS A 13 -29.07 2.85 -29.21
CA CYS A 13 -28.27 2.46 -28.05
C CYS A 13 -28.43 3.53 -26.97
N ALA A 14 -29.31 3.29 -26.00
CA ALA A 14 -29.35 4.08 -24.78
C ALA A 14 -28.04 3.80 -24.01
N LEU A 15 -27.06 4.70 -24.16
CA LEU A 15 -25.89 4.78 -23.32
C LEU A 15 -26.39 5.13 -21.90
N THR A 16 -26.69 4.13 -21.11
CA THR A 16 -26.83 4.32 -19.65
C THR A 16 -25.50 4.80 -19.14
N LYS A 17 -25.36 6.10 -18.90
CA LYS A 17 -24.29 6.66 -18.10
C LYS A 17 -24.39 5.96 -16.74
N VAL A 18 -23.47 5.03 -16.45
CA VAL A 18 -23.23 4.58 -15.09
C VAL A 18 -22.71 5.82 -14.36
N GLY A 19 -23.62 6.60 -13.80
CA GLY A 19 -23.29 7.75 -13.00
C GLY A 19 -22.49 7.24 -11.79
N ALA A 20 -21.26 7.72 -11.62
CA ALA A 20 -20.57 7.61 -10.35
C ALA A 20 -21.54 8.08 -9.27
N GLN A 21 -21.87 7.22 -8.31
CA GLN A 21 -22.84 7.54 -7.27
C GLN A 21 -22.25 8.65 -6.40
N THR A 22 -22.69 9.87 -6.62
CA THR A 22 -22.21 11.05 -5.90
C THR A 22 -22.78 11.06 -4.49
N ILE A 23 -21.94 11.40 -3.52
CA ILE A 23 -22.37 11.63 -2.13
C ILE A 23 -23.36 12.82 -2.13
N LEU A 24 -24.52 12.66 -1.53
CA LEU A 24 -25.48 13.74 -1.35
C LEU A 24 -24.90 14.84 -0.44
N PRO A 25 -25.23 16.13 -0.64
CA PRO A 25 -24.72 17.24 0.19
C PRO A 25 -24.93 17.02 1.69
N ALA A 26 -26.08 16.47 2.10
CA ALA A 26 -26.36 16.15 3.49
C ALA A 26 -25.42 15.07 4.05
N GLN A 27 -25.13 14.02 3.28
CA GLN A 27 -24.19 12.97 3.66
C GLN A 27 -22.76 13.51 3.77
N LYS A 28 -22.35 14.37 2.83
CA LYS A 28 -21.04 15.03 2.86
C LYS A 28 -20.89 15.90 4.10
N ALA A 29 -21.91 16.64 4.49
CA ALA A 29 -21.92 17.46 5.73
C ALA A 29 -21.75 16.59 6.99
N VAL A 30 -22.39 15.42 7.04
CA VAL A 30 -22.23 14.44 8.13
C VAL A 30 -20.79 13.89 8.14
N LEU A 31 -20.24 13.49 6.99
CA LEU A 31 -18.90 12.95 6.87
C LEU A 31 -17.83 13.98 7.22
N ASN A 32 -18.01 15.27 6.89
CA ASN A 32 -17.13 16.34 7.32
C ASN A 32 -17.04 16.42 8.85
N LYS A 33 -18.18 16.38 9.57
CA LYS A 33 -18.19 16.38 11.04
C LYS A 33 -17.48 15.16 11.63
N TYR A 34 -17.68 13.99 11.01
CA TYR A 34 -16.96 12.79 11.42
C TYR A 34 -15.45 12.94 11.17
N GLN A 35 -15.03 13.47 10.03
CA GLN A 35 -13.63 13.71 9.72
C GLN A 35 -12.97 14.63 10.75
N ASP A 36 -13.62 15.74 11.10
CA ASP A 36 -13.11 16.66 12.14
C ASP A 36 -12.92 15.94 13.48
N SER A 37 -13.90 15.12 13.87
CA SER A 37 -13.82 14.31 15.10
C SER A 37 -12.73 13.26 15.04
N LEU A 38 -12.51 12.65 13.87
CA LEU A 38 -11.43 11.67 13.63
C LEU A 38 -10.06 12.31 13.69
N VAL A 39 -9.88 13.48 13.08
CA VAL A 39 -8.62 14.25 13.15
C VAL A 39 -8.28 14.60 14.61
N LEU A 40 -9.26 15.08 15.38
CA LEU A 40 -9.07 15.38 16.80
C LEU A 40 -8.73 14.12 17.62
N SER A 41 -9.43 13.02 17.39
CA SER A 41 -9.19 11.74 18.09
C SER A 41 -7.83 11.16 17.77
N ALA A 42 -7.43 11.20 16.48
CA ALA A 42 -6.10 10.77 16.04
C ALA A 42 -5.00 11.62 16.69
N SER A 43 -5.18 12.95 16.74
CA SER A 43 -4.23 13.83 17.42
C SER A 43 -4.08 13.46 18.91
N LYS A 44 -5.17 13.24 19.62
CA LYS A 44 -5.14 12.78 21.02
C LYS A 44 -4.44 11.43 21.17
N LEU A 45 -4.73 10.47 20.28
CA LEU A 45 -4.10 9.14 20.28
C LEU A 45 -2.58 9.22 20.18
N PHE A 46 -2.06 9.99 19.21
CA PHE A 46 -0.62 10.04 18.96
C PHE A 46 0.15 10.95 19.93
N ASN A 47 -0.53 11.88 20.61
CA ASN A 47 0.06 12.75 21.63
C ASN A 47 -0.10 12.23 23.06
N ALA A 48 -0.84 11.13 23.28
CA ALA A 48 -1.02 10.55 24.59
C ALA A 48 0.29 9.98 25.15
N THR A 49 0.49 10.11 26.46
CA THR A 49 1.77 9.82 27.13
C THR A 49 1.93 8.39 27.64
N GLY A 50 0.84 7.61 27.72
CA GLY A 50 0.89 6.25 28.25
C GLY A 50 -0.02 5.28 27.50
N ASN A 51 0.23 4.00 27.64
CA ASN A 51 -0.52 2.93 26.97
C ASN A 51 -2.02 3.02 27.20
N THR A 52 -2.46 3.18 28.44
CA THR A 52 -3.90 3.22 28.79
C THR A 52 -4.62 4.33 28.01
N GLU A 53 -4.08 5.54 28.04
CA GLU A 53 -4.67 6.67 27.32
C GLU A 53 -4.66 6.46 25.81
N ARG A 54 -3.56 5.96 25.24
CA ARG A 54 -3.47 5.67 23.80
C ARG A 54 -4.53 4.68 23.36
N PHE A 55 -4.68 3.57 24.08
CA PHE A 55 -5.69 2.56 23.73
C PHE A 55 -7.12 3.03 23.95
N ASP A 56 -7.38 3.86 24.97
CA ASP A 56 -8.70 4.50 25.16
C ASP A 56 -9.04 5.46 24.01
N GLN A 57 -8.09 6.30 23.60
CA GLN A 57 -8.29 7.19 22.45
C GLN A 57 -8.45 6.39 21.15
N ASN A 58 -7.71 5.31 20.98
CA ASN A 58 -7.85 4.41 19.84
C ASN A 58 -9.24 3.76 19.80
N ALA A 59 -9.78 3.32 20.92
CA ALA A 59 -11.13 2.76 20.98
C ALA A 59 -12.18 3.79 20.55
N LYS A 60 -12.05 5.05 21.00
CA LYS A 60 -12.92 6.17 20.58
C LYS A 60 -12.77 6.44 19.09
N PHE A 61 -11.53 6.46 18.58
CA PHE A 61 -11.23 6.64 17.17
C PHE A 61 -11.90 5.56 16.31
N ILE A 62 -11.76 4.27 16.67
CA ILE A 62 -12.39 3.15 15.95
C ILE A 62 -13.91 3.32 15.92
N LYS A 63 -14.54 3.62 17.06
CA LYS A 63 -15.99 3.83 17.14
C LYS A 63 -16.46 4.96 16.22
N THR A 64 -15.73 6.07 16.19
CA THR A 64 -16.02 7.22 15.34
C THR A 64 -15.85 6.88 13.88
N LEU A 65 -14.75 6.18 13.51
CA LEU A 65 -14.49 5.73 12.13
C LEU A 65 -15.60 4.81 11.64
N VAL A 66 -15.99 3.80 12.42
CA VAL A 66 -17.09 2.90 12.04
C VAL A 66 -18.40 3.68 11.89
N GLY A 67 -18.66 4.67 12.76
CA GLY A 67 -19.81 5.57 12.62
C GLY A 67 -19.80 6.34 11.30
N ALA A 68 -18.66 6.91 10.93
CA ALA A 68 -18.47 7.59 9.65
C ALA A 68 -18.71 6.67 8.46
N LEU A 69 -18.11 5.47 8.49
CA LEU A 69 -18.20 4.50 7.41
C LEU A 69 -19.61 3.93 7.19
N LYS A 70 -20.46 3.95 8.23
CA LYS A 70 -21.89 3.59 8.13
C LYS A 70 -22.73 4.60 7.35
N THR A 71 -22.22 5.82 7.13
CA THR A 71 -22.91 6.79 6.26
C THR A 71 -23.01 6.22 4.85
N PRO A 72 -24.20 6.17 4.22
CA PRO A 72 -24.34 5.66 2.87
C PRO A 72 -23.39 6.36 1.90
N HIS A 73 -22.81 5.62 0.98
CA HIS A 73 -21.81 6.07 0.00
C HIS A 73 -20.54 6.67 0.62
N SER A 74 -20.23 6.38 1.90
CA SER A 74 -19.00 6.85 2.55
C SER A 74 -17.73 6.43 1.80
N PHE A 75 -17.75 5.36 1.02
CA PHE A 75 -16.61 4.93 0.19
C PHE A 75 -16.10 6.06 -0.72
N ASN A 76 -16.98 6.90 -1.25
CA ASN A 76 -16.65 7.99 -2.15
C ASN A 76 -16.18 9.27 -1.43
N TYR A 77 -16.01 9.24 -0.09
CA TYR A 77 -15.50 10.36 0.70
C TYR A 77 -14.03 10.13 1.04
N GLY A 78 -13.14 11.03 0.61
CA GLY A 78 -11.69 10.82 0.65
C GLY A 78 -11.05 10.80 2.05
N PHE A 79 -11.67 11.40 3.07
CA PHE A 79 -11.05 11.63 4.39
C PHE A 79 -9.70 12.37 4.30
N ASP A 80 -9.60 13.34 3.39
CA ASP A 80 -8.34 13.99 3.00
C ASP A 80 -7.62 14.71 4.14
N SER A 81 -8.34 15.15 5.17
CA SER A 81 -7.75 15.80 6.35
C SER A 81 -7.20 14.80 7.38
N LEU A 82 -7.50 13.52 7.26
CA LEU A 82 -7.08 12.48 8.21
C LEU A 82 -5.67 11.95 7.89
N LYS A 83 -4.65 12.82 8.03
CA LYS A 83 -3.26 12.53 7.65
C LYS A 83 -2.49 11.64 8.62
N MET A 84 -2.96 11.48 9.86
CA MET A 84 -2.24 10.74 10.90
C MET A 84 -2.34 9.22 10.74
N ILE A 85 -3.32 8.74 10.02
CA ILE A 85 -3.44 7.34 9.62
C ILE A 85 -3.27 7.20 8.10
N SER A 86 -3.09 5.98 7.64
CA SER A 86 -3.07 5.70 6.22
C SER A 86 -4.48 5.38 5.73
N VAL A 87 -4.91 6.06 4.65
CA VAL A 87 -6.11 5.76 3.89
C VAL A 87 -5.68 5.60 2.44
N VAL A 88 -5.70 4.38 1.94
CA VAL A 88 -5.24 4.06 0.58
C VAL A 88 -6.34 3.32 -0.17
N GLU A 89 -6.68 3.82 -1.33
CA GLU A 89 -7.68 3.23 -2.21
C GLU A 89 -6.99 2.42 -3.32
N SER A 90 -7.59 1.29 -3.70
CA SER A 90 -7.10 0.49 -4.81
C SER A 90 -7.27 1.24 -6.14
N PRO A 91 -6.32 1.15 -7.08
CA PRO A 91 -6.39 1.87 -8.36
C PRO A 91 -7.63 1.55 -9.22
N ASP A 92 -8.24 0.40 -9.00
CA ASP A 92 -9.49 -0.04 -9.66
C ASP A 92 -10.77 0.36 -8.91
N HIS A 93 -10.62 1.15 -7.82
CA HIS A 93 -11.74 1.60 -6.97
C HIS A 93 -12.60 0.49 -6.38
N ALA A 94 -12.05 -0.73 -6.24
CA ALA A 94 -12.79 -1.88 -5.70
C ALA A 94 -12.86 -1.85 -4.17
N PHE A 95 -11.82 -1.36 -3.52
CA PHE A 95 -11.74 -1.24 -2.06
C PHE A 95 -10.77 -0.15 -1.64
N ARG A 96 -10.81 0.20 -0.34
CA ARG A 96 -9.78 0.99 0.32
C ARG A 96 -9.41 0.42 1.68
N ILE A 97 -8.19 0.71 2.12
CA ILE A 97 -7.64 0.26 3.40
C ILE A 97 -7.41 1.47 4.29
N PHE A 98 -7.95 1.41 5.49
CA PHE A 98 -7.55 2.26 6.61
C PHE A 98 -6.57 1.45 7.45
N SER A 99 -5.38 1.98 7.72
CA SER A 99 -4.41 1.28 8.56
C SER A 99 -3.59 2.26 9.38
N TRP A 100 -3.36 1.91 10.66
CA TRP A 100 -2.57 2.71 11.59
C TRP A 100 -1.96 1.83 12.67
N TYR A 101 -1.24 2.45 13.57
CA TYR A 101 -0.63 1.77 14.71
C TYR A 101 -0.79 2.58 15.99
N VAL A 102 -0.71 1.91 17.12
CA VAL A 102 -0.55 2.49 18.44
C VAL A 102 0.81 2.06 18.96
N PRO A 103 1.72 3.01 19.25
CA PRO A 103 3.00 2.66 19.85
C PRO A 103 2.79 2.29 21.31
N ALA A 104 3.50 1.27 21.78
CA ALA A 104 3.53 0.86 23.18
C ALA A 104 4.76 1.42 23.91
N ASP A 105 4.68 1.53 25.24
CA ASP A 105 5.75 2.10 26.09
C ASP A 105 7.02 1.25 26.08
N ASP A 106 6.89 -0.05 25.79
CA ASP A 106 8.02 -0.97 25.63
C ASP A 106 8.76 -0.82 24.28
N GLY A 107 8.23 0.02 23.38
CA GLY A 107 8.78 0.28 22.04
C GLY A 107 8.25 -0.64 20.94
N THR A 108 7.30 -1.50 21.27
CA THR A 108 6.54 -2.30 20.30
C THR A 108 5.38 -1.51 19.71
N TYR A 109 4.64 -2.13 18.79
CA TYR A 109 3.53 -1.50 18.08
C TYR A 109 2.34 -2.46 18.01
N ARG A 110 1.13 -1.93 18.21
CA ARG A 110 -0.11 -2.63 17.92
C ARG A 110 -0.74 -2.03 16.66
N PHE A 111 -1.06 -2.88 15.68
CA PHE A 111 -1.63 -2.43 14.41
C PHE A 111 -3.14 -2.52 14.42
N PHE A 112 -3.77 -1.60 13.72
CA PHE A 112 -5.22 -1.51 13.55
C PHE A 112 -5.54 -1.18 12.10
N GLY A 113 -6.64 -1.70 11.62
CA GLY A 113 -7.07 -1.39 10.27
C GLY A 113 -8.43 -1.97 9.92
N THR A 114 -8.88 -1.60 8.74
CA THR A 114 -10.08 -2.16 8.12
C THR A 114 -10.02 -1.99 6.61
N ILE A 115 -10.61 -2.94 5.89
CA ILE A 115 -10.83 -2.84 4.45
C ILE A 115 -12.31 -2.55 4.22
N GLN A 116 -12.60 -1.44 3.54
CA GLN A 116 -13.93 -1.10 3.07
C GLN A 116 -14.04 -1.42 1.59
N LEU A 117 -15.05 -2.20 1.20
CA LEU A 117 -15.36 -2.48 -0.20
C LEU A 117 -16.22 -1.37 -0.80
N SER A 118 -16.00 -1.11 -2.07
CA SER A 118 -16.95 -0.38 -2.91
C SER A 118 -18.20 -1.21 -3.12
N THR A 119 -19.38 -0.61 -2.93
CA THR A 119 -20.67 -1.30 -3.12
C THR A 119 -21.58 -0.47 -4.01
N LYS A 120 -22.32 -1.13 -4.90
CA LYS A 120 -23.22 -0.45 -5.84
C LYS A 120 -24.39 0.26 -5.15
N ASP A 121 -24.84 -0.24 -4.00
CA ASP A 121 -25.96 0.34 -3.23
C ASP A 121 -25.49 1.33 -2.15
N GLY A 122 -24.19 1.60 -2.05
CA GLY A 122 -23.58 2.50 -1.06
C GLY A 122 -23.62 1.99 0.37
N LYS A 123 -24.06 0.74 0.62
CA LYS A 123 -24.04 0.15 1.96
C LYS A 123 -22.63 -0.24 2.36
N LEU A 124 -22.39 -0.18 3.66
CA LEU A 124 -21.11 -0.57 4.23
C LEU A 124 -20.87 -2.08 4.08
N LYS A 125 -19.76 -2.44 3.42
CA LYS A 125 -19.16 -3.78 3.49
C LYS A 125 -17.73 -3.64 4.00
N LEU A 126 -17.45 -4.19 5.18
CA LEU A 126 -16.24 -3.93 5.95
C LEU A 126 -15.60 -5.23 6.42
N TYR A 127 -14.27 -5.33 6.28
CA TYR A 127 -13.44 -6.38 6.89
C TYR A 127 -12.54 -5.74 7.95
N PRO A 128 -12.83 -5.89 9.26
CA PRO A 128 -11.92 -5.48 10.32
C PRO A 128 -10.62 -6.27 10.23
N LEU A 129 -9.49 -5.60 10.45
CA LEU A 129 -8.17 -6.22 10.50
C LEU A 129 -7.73 -6.37 11.95
N ILE A 130 -7.58 -7.61 12.39
CA ILE A 130 -7.18 -7.96 13.76
C ILE A 130 -5.69 -8.30 13.74
N ASP A 131 -4.89 -7.50 14.43
CA ASP A 131 -3.44 -7.69 14.54
C ASP A 131 -3.09 -9.00 15.24
N GLY A 132 -2.55 -9.94 14.48
CA GLY A 132 -2.05 -11.24 14.94
C GLY A 132 -0.53 -11.30 15.10
N THR A 133 0.18 -10.16 15.10
CA THR A 133 1.65 -10.11 15.11
C THR A 133 2.27 -11.00 16.20
N ALA A 134 1.68 -11.05 17.39
CA ALA A 134 2.20 -11.84 18.51
C ALA A 134 2.01 -13.36 18.33
N GLU A 135 1.08 -13.77 17.47
CA GLU A 135 0.67 -15.17 17.28
C GLU A 135 1.25 -15.77 15.98
N ILE A 136 1.70 -14.90 15.06
CA ILE A 136 2.28 -15.31 13.77
C ILE A 136 3.78 -15.59 13.98
N SER A 137 4.12 -16.85 14.15
CA SER A 137 5.51 -17.30 14.32
C SER A 137 6.32 -17.30 13.03
N ASP A 138 5.67 -17.58 11.90
CA ASP A 138 6.28 -17.55 10.56
C ASP A 138 5.67 -16.44 9.72
N PRO A 139 6.41 -15.38 9.39
CA PRO A 139 5.93 -14.29 8.52
C PRO A 139 5.45 -14.78 7.15
N ASN A 140 5.86 -15.97 6.73
CA ASN A 140 5.47 -16.56 5.43
C ASN A 140 4.09 -17.24 5.47
N MET A 141 3.43 -17.34 6.63
CA MET A 141 2.08 -17.91 6.71
C MET A 141 1.07 -17.09 5.89
N ILE A 142 0.15 -17.81 5.24
CA ILE A 142 -1.08 -17.20 4.70
C ILE A 142 -2.02 -16.95 5.88
N THR A 143 -2.51 -15.72 6.00
CA THR A 143 -3.33 -15.26 7.11
C THR A 143 -4.64 -14.65 6.61
N THR A 144 -5.56 -14.33 7.52
CA THR A 144 -6.84 -13.69 7.19
C THR A 144 -6.95 -12.35 7.90
N ASN A 145 -8.06 -11.65 7.70
CA ASN A 145 -8.34 -10.44 8.46
C ASN A 145 -8.48 -10.66 9.99
N LYS A 146 -8.75 -11.91 10.42
CA LYS A 146 -8.88 -12.26 11.85
C LYS A 146 -7.52 -12.55 12.51
N ASN A 147 -6.49 -12.79 11.72
CA ASN A 147 -5.11 -13.00 12.15
C ASN A 147 -4.17 -12.30 11.15
N TRP A 148 -4.26 -10.97 11.13
CA TRP A 148 -3.55 -10.14 10.18
C TRP A 148 -2.11 -9.88 10.63
N TYR A 149 -1.14 -9.91 9.68
CA TYR A 149 0.27 -9.70 10.00
C TYR A 149 0.57 -8.31 10.59
N GLY A 150 -0.30 -7.33 10.34
CA GLY A 150 -0.21 -5.98 10.90
C GLY A 150 0.82 -5.10 10.18
N ALA A 151 0.34 -4.08 9.46
CA ALA A 151 1.18 -3.06 8.85
C ALA A 151 0.37 -1.78 8.58
N ARG A 152 1.06 -0.64 8.51
CA ARG A 152 0.49 0.59 7.96
C ARG A 152 0.77 0.61 6.46
N TYR A 153 -0.23 0.22 5.65
CA TYR A 153 -0.10 0.21 4.20
C TYR A 153 -0.19 1.62 3.64
N TYR A 154 0.68 1.96 2.70
CA TYR A 154 0.74 3.28 2.08
C TYR A 154 0.64 3.23 0.55
N GLU A 155 0.69 2.04 -0.04
CA GLU A 155 0.53 1.84 -1.49
C GLU A 155 -0.10 0.49 -1.79
N ILE A 156 -0.98 0.46 -2.80
CA ILE A 156 -1.65 -0.74 -3.32
C ILE A 156 -1.30 -0.89 -4.79
N VAL A 157 -0.70 -2.01 -5.15
CA VAL A 157 -0.29 -2.34 -6.52
C VAL A 157 -1.15 -3.48 -7.03
N PRO A 158 -2.04 -3.26 -8.01
CA PRO A 158 -2.81 -4.34 -8.60
C PRO A 158 -1.90 -5.28 -9.39
N LEU A 159 -2.05 -6.57 -9.19
CA LEU A 159 -1.33 -7.63 -9.87
C LEU A 159 -2.33 -8.41 -10.72
N LEU A 160 -2.37 -8.08 -12.01
CA LEU A 160 -3.31 -8.67 -12.96
C LEU A 160 -2.64 -9.84 -13.67
N VAL A 161 -3.20 -11.04 -13.47
CA VAL A 161 -2.78 -12.25 -14.15
C VAL A 161 -3.92 -12.76 -15.00
N ASN A 162 -3.69 -12.97 -16.29
CA ASN A 162 -4.70 -13.42 -17.22
C ASN A 162 -5.37 -14.71 -16.73
N GLY A 163 -6.71 -14.72 -16.73
CA GLY A 163 -7.52 -15.89 -16.33
C GLY A 163 -7.63 -16.11 -14.82
N SER A 164 -7.14 -15.21 -13.98
CA SER A 164 -7.30 -15.29 -12.53
C SER A 164 -8.02 -14.06 -11.95
N ASN A 165 -8.59 -14.22 -10.76
CA ASN A 165 -9.10 -13.08 -10.00
C ASN A 165 -7.93 -12.11 -9.67
N PRO A 166 -8.16 -10.80 -9.69
CA PRO A 166 -7.14 -9.83 -9.32
C PRO A 166 -6.70 -10.05 -7.87
N PHE A 167 -5.41 -9.86 -7.62
CA PHE A 167 -4.84 -9.78 -6.29
C PHE A 167 -3.92 -8.56 -6.22
N TYR A 168 -3.54 -8.12 -5.02
CA TYR A 168 -2.90 -6.83 -4.83
C TYR A 168 -1.68 -6.95 -3.94
N ALA A 169 -0.55 -6.37 -4.36
CA ALA A 169 0.57 -6.17 -3.46
C ALA A 169 0.31 -4.92 -2.62
N LEU A 170 0.39 -5.07 -1.31
CA LEU A 170 0.25 -4.02 -0.33
C LEU A 170 1.63 -3.65 0.20
N LEU A 171 2.08 -2.43 -0.06
CA LEU A 171 3.35 -1.94 0.47
C LEU A 171 3.10 -1.24 1.81
N GLY A 172 3.78 -1.67 2.86
CA GLY A 172 3.52 -1.21 4.21
C GLY A 172 4.77 -1.01 5.06
N TRP A 173 4.63 -0.12 6.03
CA TRP A 173 5.56 -0.01 7.14
C TRP A 173 5.04 -0.79 8.35
N LYS A 174 5.95 -1.52 9.00
CA LYS A 174 5.67 -2.27 10.22
C LYS A 174 6.75 -1.94 11.26
N GLY A 175 6.41 -1.10 12.24
CA GLY A 175 7.28 -0.92 13.40
C GLY A 175 7.50 -2.26 14.12
N ASN A 176 8.71 -2.50 14.61
CA ASN A 176 9.06 -3.75 15.26
C ASN A 176 9.35 -3.55 16.76
N ASN A 177 10.48 -2.94 17.09
CA ASN A 177 10.92 -2.75 18.48
C ASN A 177 11.76 -1.47 18.63
N LYS A 178 12.51 -1.36 19.73
CA LYS A 178 13.39 -0.19 19.99
C LYS A 178 14.58 -0.09 19.03
N LYS A 179 15.00 -1.22 18.41
CA LYS A 179 16.24 -1.32 17.62
C LYS A 179 15.98 -1.40 16.12
N THR A 180 14.90 -2.07 15.71
CA THR A 180 14.61 -2.33 14.30
C THR A 180 13.23 -1.85 13.87
N SER A 181 13.10 -1.58 12.59
CA SER A 181 11.85 -1.36 11.86
C SER A 181 11.72 -2.37 10.74
N LYS A 182 10.49 -2.57 10.25
CA LYS A 182 10.22 -3.45 9.12
C LYS A 182 9.47 -2.71 8.02
N LYS A 183 9.66 -3.16 6.79
CA LYS A 183 8.73 -2.94 5.67
C LYS A 183 8.23 -4.28 5.15
N VAL A 184 7.07 -4.26 4.53
CA VAL A 184 6.42 -5.48 4.06
C VAL A 184 5.83 -5.29 2.68
N ILE A 185 5.98 -6.32 1.83
CA ILE A 185 5.16 -6.51 0.65
C ILE A 185 4.23 -7.67 0.98
N ASP A 186 2.98 -7.36 1.29
CA ASP A 186 1.95 -8.36 1.56
C ASP A 186 1.07 -8.57 0.33
N ILE A 187 0.45 -9.73 0.16
CA ILE A 187 -0.45 -9.99 -0.96
C ILE A 187 -1.87 -10.14 -0.43
N LEU A 188 -2.76 -9.24 -0.85
CA LEU A 188 -4.19 -9.31 -0.56
C LEU A 188 -4.91 -10.03 -1.69
N SER A 189 -5.72 -11.01 -1.34
CA SER A 189 -6.62 -11.72 -2.24
C SER A 189 -8.03 -11.76 -1.67
N PHE A 190 -9.02 -11.61 -2.55
CA PHE A 190 -10.43 -11.85 -2.20
C PHE A 190 -10.79 -13.28 -2.58
N VAL A 191 -11.10 -14.11 -1.58
CA VAL A 191 -11.36 -15.55 -1.74
C VAL A 191 -12.73 -15.87 -1.16
N ASN A 192 -13.63 -16.36 -1.99
CA ASN A 192 -15.03 -16.58 -1.63
C ASN A 192 -15.65 -15.27 -1.08
N GLU A 193 -16.18 -15.28 0.13
CA GLU A 193 -16.69 -14.08 0.79
C GLU A 193 -15.72 -13.47 1.82
N GLY A 194 -14.46 -13.92 1.82
CA GLY A 194 -13.40 -13.51 2.76
C GLY A 194 -12.23 -12.80 2.09
N ILE A 195 -11.22 -12.56 2.89
CA ILE A 195 -9.94 -12.01 2.44
C ILE A 195 -8.79 -12.83 3.02
N GLU A 196 -7.75 -12.98 2.22
CA GLU A 196 -6.50 -13.63 2.61
C GLU A 196 -5.33 -12.68 2.38
N PHE A 197 -4.35 -12.76 3.28
CA PHE A 197 -3.06 -12.08 3.19
C PHE A 197 -1.95 -13.12 3.03
N GLY A 198 -1.11 -12.91 2.02
CA GLY A 198 -0.09 -13.85 1.60
C GLY A 198 -0.55 -14.71 0.42
N LYS A 199 0.37 -14.92 -0.53
CA LYS A 199 0.17 -15.77 -1.71
C LYS A 199 1.53 -16.21 -2.23
N PRO A 200 1.73 -17.47 -2.65
CA PRO A 200 3.04 -17.98 -3.09
C PRO A 200 3.41 -17.47 -4.49
N VAL A 201 3.66 -16.17 -4.58
CA VAL A 201 3.97 -15.47 -5.83
C VAL A 201 5.40 -14.94 -5.92
N PHE A 202 6.10 -14.74 -4.81
CA PHE A 202 7.47 -14.21 -4.83
C PHE A 202 8.46 -15.33 -5.11
N GLN A 203 9.23 -15.17 -6.18
CA GLN A 203 10.23 -16.12 -6.63
C GLN A 203 11.60 -15.45 -6.71
N ASP A 204 12.45 -15.69 -5.71
CA ASP A 204 13.79 -15.12 -5.64
C ASP A 204 14.76 -15.87 -6.57
N SER A 205 14.63 -17.20 -6.67
CA SER A 205 15.46 -18.03 -7.55
C SER A 205 14.70 -19.21 -8.11
N VAL A 206 15.21 -19.75 -9.22
CA VAL A 206 14.64 -20.98 -9.81
C VAL A 206 14.90 -22.16 -8.88
N GLY A 207 13.88 -22.97 -8.62
CA GLY A 207 13.97 -24.14 -7.75
C GLY A 207 13.77 -23.89 -6.26
N ILE A 208 13.66 -22.62 -5.83
CA ILE A 208 13.30 -22.27 -4.44
C ILE A 208 11.79 -22.10 -4.34
N ALA A 209 11.20 -22.57 -3.23
CA ALA A 209 9.78 -22.39 -2.95
C ALA A 209 9.41 -20.90 -2.91
N ALA A 210 8.29 -20.58 -3.57
CA ALA A 210 7.83 -19.18 -3.61
C ALA A 210 7.38 -18.72 -2.21
N LYS A 211 7.74 -17.48 -1.86
CA LYS A 211 7.31 -16.86 -0.60
C LYS A 211 5.92 -16.26 -0.76
N ASN A 212 5.18 -16.24 0.36
CA ASN A 212 3.83 -15.66 0.42
C ASN A 212 3.85 -14.16 0.73
N ARG A 213 4.91 -13.68 1.36
CA ARG A 213 5.11 -12.29 1.82
C ARG A 213 6.60 -11.99 1.86
N ILE A 214 6.98 -10.76 1.62
CA ILE A 214 8.35 -10.28 1.82
C ILE A 214 8.37 -9.35 3.02
N VAL A 215 9.31 -9.58 3.92
CA VAL A 215 9.54 -8.74 5.10
C VAL A 215 11.00 -8.31 5.08
N PHE A 216 11.19 -7.01 5.09
CA PHE A 216 12.49 -6.36 5.24
C PHE A 216 12.63 -5.88 6.67
N GLU A 217 13.71 -6.26 7.34
CA GLU A 217 14.02 -5.75 8.69
C GLU A 217 15.34 -5.01 8.66
N TYR A 218 15.39 -3.83 9.26
CA TYR A 218 16.53 -2.92 9.21
C TYR A 218 16.61 -2.05 10.47
N ASN A 219 17.76 -1.42 10.68
CA ASN A 219 18.00 -0.53 11.81
C ASN A 219 16.95 0.60 11.86
N LYS A 220 16.35 0.81 13.02
CA LYS A 220 15.28 1.80 13.23
C LYS A 220 15.68 3.25 12.94
N LEU A 221 16.96 3.58 13.06
CA LEU A 221 17.48 4.93 12.80
C LEU A 221 17.64 5.23 11.30
N ASN A 222 17.55 4.20 10.46
CA ASN A 222 17.63 4.34 9.02
C ASN A 222 16.23 4.38 8.38
N SER A 223 16.19 4.85 7.16
CA SER A 223 15.03 4.73 6.27
C SER A 223 15.31 3.67 5.20
N MET A 224 14.26 3.14 4.61
CA MET A 224 14.33 2.20 3.51
C MET A 224 13.30 2.60 2.45
N THR A 225 13.70 2.64 1.19
CA THR A 225 12.79 2.78 0.05
C THR A 225 12.02 1.47 -0.15
N LEU A 226 10.73 1.56 -0.39
CA LEU A 226 9.90 0.49 -0.94
C LEU A 226 8.71 1.16 -1.61
N ARG A 227 8.59 1.07 -2.94
CA ARG A 227 7.58 1.76 -3.74
C ARG A 227 7.33 1.06 -5.07
N LEU A 228 6.22 1.36 -5.71
CA LEU A 228 6.05 1.04 -7.12
C LEU A 228 6.83 2.04 -7.98
N ASP A 229 7.71 1.53 -8.82
CA ASP A 229 8.26 2.31 -9.92
C ASP A 229 7.38 2.10 -11.16
N LYS A 230 6.63 3.14 -11.52
CA LYS A 230 5.68 3.08 -12.64
C LYS A 230 6.38 3.04 -14.00
N ALA A 231 7.57 3.64 -14.10
CA ALA A 231 8.33 3.66 -15.34
C ALA A 231 8.91 2.27 -15.64
N GLU A 232 9.43 1.61 -14.61
CA GLU A 232 9.98 0.27 -14.71
C GLU A 232 8.91 -0.84 -14.59
N GLY A 233 7.71 -0.49 -14.13
CA GLY A 233 6.61 -1.46 -13.93
C GLY A 233 6.96 -2.53 -12.88
N MET A 234 7.67 -2.17 -11.81
CA MET A 234 8.10 -3.08 -10.76
C MET A 234 8.03 -2.46 -9.36
N ILE A 235 7.96 -3.30 -8.35
CA ILE A 235 8.09 -2.89 -6.94
C ILE A 235 9.57 -2.83 -6.62
N VAL A 236 10.07 -1.62 -6.37
CA VAL A 236 11.49 -1.34 -6.12
C VAL A 236 11.72 -1.14 -4.63
N PHE A 237 12.86 -1.61 -4.13
CA PHE A 237 13.28 -1.46 -2.75
C PHE A 237 14.80 -1.37 -2.64
N ASP A 238 15.27 -0.74 -1.54
CA ASP A 238 16.68 -0.69 -1.22
C ASP A 238 17.20 -2.10 -0.92
N HIS A 239 18.35 -2.44 -1.48
CA HIS A 239 19.12 -3.60 -1.03
C HIS A 239 19.61 -3.35 0.39
N LEU A 240 19.35 -4.30 1.30
CA LEU A 240 19.74 -4.19 2.71
C LEU A 240 20.96 -5.06 2.99
N ALA A 241 22.01 -4.44 3.51
CA ALA A 241 23.22 -5.13 3.90
C ALA A 241 23.63 -4.76 5.35
N PRO A 242 24.32 -5.64 6.07
CA PRO A 242 24.90 -5.28 7.35
C PRO A 242 26.09 -4.34 7.17
N PHE A 243 26.28 -3.38 8.07
CA PHE A 243 27.44 -2.47 8.06
C PHE A 243 28.77 -3.21 8.19
N ASP A 244 28.76 -4.37 8.86
CA ASP A 244 29.90 -5.27 9.03
C ASP A 244 29.43 -6.69 8.66
N PRO A 245 30.12 -7.42 7.78
CA PRO A 245 29.79 -8.79 7.40
C PRO A 245 29.64 -9.76 8.59
N ASN A 246 30.36 -9.51 9.71
CA ASN A 246 30.24 -10.32 10.92
C ASN A 246 28.91 -10.15 11.64
N MET A 247 28.11 -9.12 11.27
CA MET A 247 26.79 -8.83 11.83
C MET A 247 25.65 -9.40 10.96
N ALA A 248 25.96 -10.31 10.03
CA ALA A 248 24.96 -10.97 9.22
C ALA A 248 23.91 -11.66 10.11
N GLY A 249 22.61 -11.39 9.82
CA GLY A 249 21.46 -11.88 10.60
C GLY A 249 21.09 -11.03 11.82
N ASN A 250 21.89 -10.03 12.21
CA ASN A 250 21.55 -9.07 13.26
C ASN A 250 21.03 -7.77 12.62
N PHE A 251 19.72 -7.66 12.44
CA PHE A 251 19.07 -6.60 11.67
C PHE A 251 19.20 -5.19 12.28
N GLU A 252 19.62 -5.05 13.53
CA GLU A 252 19.95 -3.73 14.08
C GLU A 252 21.19 -3.08 13.42
N TYR A 253 21.94 -3.86 12.61
CA TYR A 253 23.10 -3.39 11.84
C TYR A 253 22.85 -3.31 10.35
N TYR A 254 21.60 -3.49 9.90
CA TYR A 254 21.25 -3.45 8.48
C TYR A 254 20.75 -2.08 8.05
N ALA A 255 21.23 -1.62 6.90
CA ALA A 255 20.73 -0.44 6.19
C ALA A 255 20.85 -0.63 4.68
N SER A 256 20.38 0.36 3.92
CA SER A 256 20.63 0.42 2.47
C SER A 256 22.13 0.57 2.19
N ASP A 257 22.63 -0.20 1.25
CA ASP A 257 23.97 -0.05 0.68
C ASP A 257 24.02 0.86 -0.54
N SER A 258 22.93 1.56 -0.81
CA SER A 258 22.71 2.46 -1.95
C SER A 258 22.47 1.76 -3.28
N SER A 259 22.34 0.43 -3.30
CA SER A 259 21.84 -0.31 -4.46
C SER A 259 20.35 -0.61 -4.32
N PHE A 260 19.70 -0.96 -5.43
CA PHE A 260 18.28 -1.25 -5.48
C PHE A 260 18.03 -2.62 -6.09
N ASP A 261 17.05 -3.30 -5.52
CA ASP A 261 16.46 -4.51 -6.09
C ASP A 261 14.97 -4.25 -6.38
N GLY A 262 14.33 -5.19 -7.08
CA GLY A 262 12.90 -5.06 -7.34
C GLY A 262 12.23 -6.38 -7.66
N TYR A 263 10.90 -6.39 -7.49
CA TYR A 263 10.05 -7.48 -7.94
C TYR A 263 9.25 -7.06 -9.16
N ARG A 264 9.43 -7.80 -10.27
CA ARG A 264 8.66 -7.62 -11.52
C ARG A 264 7.68 -8.76 -11.70
N LEU A 265 6.43 -8.44 -12.04
CA LEU A 265 5.44 -9.46 -12.37
C LEU A 265 5.75 -10.05 -13.76
N ILE A 266 6.11 -11.34 -13.78
CA ILE A 266 6.40 -12.10 -15.01
C ILE A 266 5.55 -13.37 -14.98
N GLY A 267 4.58 -13.45 -15.88
CA GLY A 267 3.54 -14.47 -15.83
C GLY A 267 2.68 -14.31 -14.58
N ASN A 268 2.73 -15.30 -13.68
CA ASN A 268 1.98 -15.29 -12.41
C ASN A 268 2.88 -15.20 -11.16
N LYS A 269 4.15 -14.79 -11.35
CA LYS A 269 5.15 -14.69 -10.28
C LYS A 269 5.78 -13.30 -10.26
N LEU A 270 6.06 -12.82 -9.05
CA LEU A 270 6.90 -11.68 -8.79
C LEU A 270 8.35 -12.16 -8.71
N LYS A 271 9.11 -11.96 -9.79
CA LYS A 271 10.52 -12.38 -9.87
C LYS A 271 11.43 -11.31 -9.37
N LEU A 272 12.40 -11.70 -8.55
CA LEU A 272 13.45 -10.81 -8.06
C LEU A 272 14.36 -10.38 -9.23
N MET A 273 14.63 -9.09 -9.28
CA MET A 273 15.60 -8.44 -10.15
C MET A 273 16.58 -7.72 -9.25
N GLU A 274 17.83 -8.16 -9.27
CA GLU A 274 18.90 -7.61 -8.42
C GLU A 274 19.67 -6.51 -9.14
N ASN A 275 20.21 -5.56 -8.38
CA ASN A 275 21.10 -4.48 -8.87
C ASN A 275 20.45 -3.67 -10.01
N ILE A 276 19.23 -3.20 -9.82
CA ILE A 276 18.54 -2.39 -10.82
C ILE A 276 19.07 -0.95 -10.82
N GLU A 277 19.34 -0.43 -12.04
CA GLU A 277 19.64 0.99 -12.22
C GLU A 277 18.35 1.79 -12.35
N LEU A 278 18.07 2.62 -11.36
CA LEU A 278 16.94 3.54 -11.42
C LEU A 278 17.33 4.81 -12.15
N LYS A 279 16.66 5.08 -13.26
CA LYS A 279 16.81 6.35 -14.00
C LYS A 279 15.85 7.38 -13.42
N ASN A 280 16.34 8.60 -13.23
CA ASN A 280 15.45 9.72 -12.95
C ASN A 280 14.48 9.93 -14.12
N PRO A 281 13.20 10.30 -13.85
CA PRO A 281 12.31 10.69 -14.92
C PRO A 281 12.98 11.78 -15.79
N PRO A 282 12.82 11.76 -17.12
CA PRO A 282 13.32 12.81 -17.97
C PRO A 282 12.86 14.18 -17.46
N SER A 283 13.78 15.10 -17.30
CA SER A 283 13.51 16.46 -16.86
C SER A 283 13.81 17.43 -18.00
N ALA A 284 13.02 18.50 -18.11
CA ALA A 284 13.33 19.58 -19.04
C ALA A 284 14.70 20.24 -18.78
N LEU A 285 15.29 19.98 -17.62
CA LEU A 285 16.64 20.45 -17.27
C LEU A 285 17.75 19.51 -17.74
N ASP A 286 17.42 18.29 -18.20
CA ASP A 286 18.42 17.31 -18.66
C ASP A 286 19.15 17.81 -19.93
N ASP A 287 18.43 18.58 -20.76
CA ASP A 287 19.04 19.24 -21.95
C ASP A 287 20.10 20.29 -21.59
N PHE A 288 20.07 20.78 -20.34
CA PHE A 288 21.07 21.72 -19.83
C PHE A 288 22.16 21.04 -19.00
N TYR A 289 22.09 19.73 -18.82
CA TYR A 289 23.11 18.98 -18.09
C TYR A 289 24.38 18.87 -18.95
N VAL A 290 25.44 19.47 -18.46
CA VAL A 290 26.78 19.33 -19.04
C VAL A 290 27.58 18.39 -18.17
N ASP A 291 28.00 17.24 -18.71
CA ASP A 291 28.85 16.29 -17.99
C ASP A 291 30.08 17.03 -17.41
N PRO A 292 30.33 16.95 -16.10
CA PRO A 292 31.49 17.57 -15.47
C PRO A 292 32.83 17.21 -16.14
N LYS A 293 32.92 16.04 -16.74
CA LYS A 293 34.08 15.60 -17.51
C LYS A 293 34.25 16.36 -18.84
N MET A 294 33.19 16.94 -19.40
CA MET A 294 33.22 17.75 -20.61
C MET A 294 33.46 19.26 -20.36
N LYS A 295 33.40 19.70 -19.09
CA LYS A 295 33.63 21.12 -18.72
C LYS A 295 35.07 21.59 -18.94
N ASN A 296 36.02 20.70 -19.15
CA ASN A 296 37.40 21.02 -19.51
C ASN A 296 37.75 20.39 -20.84
N PRO A 297 37.42 20.98 -22.01
CA PRO A 297 37.95 20.51 -23.25
C PRO A 297 39.49 20.63 -23.18
N PRO A 298 40.23 19.65 -23.71
CA PRO A 298 41.69 19.68 -23.71
C PRO A 298 42.14 20.98 -24.36
N VAL A 299 42.93 21.78 -23.62
CA VAL A 299 43.53 23.00 -24.15
C VAL A 299 44.50 22.57 -25.24
N THR A 300 44.10 22.67 -26.49
CA THR A 300 45.01 22.51 -27.64
C THR A 300 45.99 23.68 -27.62
N LYS A 301 47.20 23.45 -27.09
CA LYS A 301 48.30 24.39 -27.28
C LYS A 301 48.58 24.46 -28.78
N LYS A 302 48.23 25.58 -29.42
CA LYS A 302 48.77 25.93 -30.72
C LYS A 302 50.24 26.30 -30.53
N PHE A 303 51.13 25.52 -31.06
CA PHE A 303 52.54 25.90 -31.27
C PHE A 303 52.64 26.77 -32.50
#